data_020390ec4ce0b2f432b89a3d72f3dac4
#
_entry.id   020390ec4ce0b2f432b89a3d72f3dac4
#
_cell.length_a   1.000
_cell.length_b   1.000
_cell.length_c   1.000
_cell.angle_alpha   90.00
_cell.angle_beta   90.00
_cell.angle_gamma   90.00
#
_symmetry.space_group_name_H-M   'P 1'
#
loop_
_entity.id
_entity.type
_entity.pdbx_description
1 polymer ?
#
loop_
_entity_poly.entity_id
_entity_poly.type
_entity_poly.pdbx_seq_one_letter_code
_entity_poly.pdbx_strand_id
1 'polypeptide(L)'
;MLVIGSGFGGAVSALRLVEKGYRVGVLEAGRRYTDATLPKTSWRLRRFLWAPMLGLRGIQRITLLRALVVLSGVGVGGGSLVYANVLYRAPERVFADAQWAHITDWAAELDPHYDTAERMLGVATNPGGTLHDEVLQQVAEDLGVGSTFRLTPSGVFFGEPGARVAGPYFSGEGPARRGCVFCAECMTGCRHGAKNRLDLNYLHLAERRGAVIHPDTEAVSLRELPGGGYEVRTRVPGLPWRPSRTYRAHQVVLAGGPVGTQRLLHRCKAEGTLPRLSDRLGHLTRTNSQSLLAAERSTPAPGFAHGVANHQLDPPGRRHPRRAGPLRPRQQLHGLAHDPAHRWRAGAGEAVPAGGPPRPARSPGAVLPPPVVGADVDPGGDAGAGHQHHRPAAQRAVGATADLRTWPRRAQPRLDPSRQRRRPPGRGEDRWTAARHLG
;
A
#
# COMPACT_ATOMS: atom_id res chain seq x y z
N MET A 1 -3.59 3.12 23.68
CA MET A 1 -4.01 2.76 22.30
C MET A 1 -3.01 1.77 21.72
N LEU A 2 -3.47 0.78 20.97
CA LEU A 2 -2.61 -0.17 20.26
C LEU A 2 -2.96 -0.14 18.76
N VAL A 3 -1.95 -0.02 17.92
CA VAL A 3 -2.12 0.00 16.46
C VAL A 3 -1.53 -1.30 15.89
N ILE A 4 -2.32 -2.06 15.14
CA ILE A 4 -1.88 -3.32 14.51
C ILE A 4 -1.55 -3.04 13.05
N GLY A 5 -0.26 -2.99 12.74
CA GLY A 5 0.31 -2.64 11.44
C GLY A 5 0.88 -1.22 11.41
N SER A 6 2.03 -1.07 10.79
CA SER A 6 2.79 0.20 10.66
C SER A 6 2.78 0.76 9.23
N GLY A 7 1.89 0.28 8.36
CA GLY A 7 1.68 0.81 7.02
C GLY A 7 1.02 2.19 7.02
N PHE A 8 0.56 2.67 5.86
CA PHE A 8 0.02 4.04 5.71
C PHE A 8 -1.03 4.38 6.78
N GLY A 9 -2.08 3.58 6.92
CA GLY A 9 -3.12 3.84 7.92
C GLY A 9 -2.60 3.80 9.36
N GLY A 10 -1.75 2.82 9.68
CA GLY A 10 -1.21 2.68 11.03
C GLY A 10 -0.22 3.77 11.41
N ALA A 11 0.62 4.20 10.47
CA ALA A 11 1.60 5.26 10.70
C ALA A 11 0.93 6.63 10.95
N VAL A 12 -0.07 6.97 10.13
CA VAL A 12 -0.88 8.19 10.32
C VAL A 12 -1.62 8.13 11.64
N SER A 13 -2.30 7.02 11.94
CA SER A 13 -3.02 6.84 13.20
C SER A 13 -2.09 6.97 14.41
N ALA A 14 -0.91 6.34 14.35
CA ALA A 14 0.05 6.40 15.45
C ALA A 14 0.47 7.85 15.76
N LEU A 15 0.83 8.62 14.73
CA LEU A 15 1.23 10.02 14.91
C LEU A 15 0.06 10.85 15.45
N ARG A 16 -1.12 10.78 14.83
CA ARG A 16 -2.28 11.59 15.25
C ARG A 16 -2.75 11.26 16.68
N LEU A 17 -2.60 10.00 17.10
CA LEU A 17 -2.95 9.59 18.46
C LEU A 17 -1.94 10.11 19.51
N VAL A 18 -0.62 10.06 19.23
CA VAL A 18 0.35 10.61 20.17
C VAL A 18 0.25 12.13 20.29
N GLU A 19 -0.04 12.84 19.17
CA GLU A 19 -0.29 14.28 19.18
C GLU A 19 -1.52 14.67 20.03
N LYS A 20 -2.46 13.75 20.19
CA LYS A 20 -3.62 13.90 21.09
C LYS A 20 -3.34 13.46 22.53
N GLY A 21 -2.10 13.15 22.87
CA GLY A 21 -1.69 12.76 24.22
C GLY A 21 -1.92 11.29 24.57
N TYR A 22 -2.32 10.43 23.64
CA TYR A 22 -2.46 9.00 23.92
C TYR A 22 -1.10 8.31 23.98
N ARG A 23 -0.96 7.35 24.90
CA ARG A 23 0.13 6.37 24.88
C ARG A 23 -0.13 5.35 23.77
N VAL A 24 0.77 5.26 22.80
CA VAL A 24 0.59 4.45 21.58
C VAL A 24 1.66 3.38 21.45
N GLY A 25 1.24 2.12 21.29
CA GLY A 25 2.08 1.02 20.85
C GLY A 25 1.68 0.62 19.41
N VAL A 26 2.67 0.32 18.57
CA VAL A 26 2.45 -0.16 17.20
C VAL A 26 3.03 -1.56 17.06
N LEU A 27 2.23 -2.54 16.66
CA LEU A 27 2.66 -3.91 16.40
C LEU A 27 2.89 -4.11 14.91
N GLU A 28 4.10 -4.48 14.52
CA GLU A 28 4.46 -4.72 13.12
C GLU A 28 4.99 -6.15 12.95
N ALA A 29 4.39 -6.88 12.01
CA ALA A 29 4.78 -8.26 11.73
C ALA A 29 6.21 -8.38 11.18
N GLY A 30 6.63 -7.40 10.37
CA GLY A 30 7.95 -7.39 9.75
C GLY A 30 9.02 -6.71 10.59
N ARG A 31 10.21 -6.70 10.04
CA ARG A 31 11.40 -6.11 10.67
C ARG A 31 11.43 -4.60 10.49
N ARG A 32 12.26 -3.94 11.30
CA ARG A 32 12.73 -2.60 10.99
C ARG A 32 13.93 -2.68 10.06
N TYR A 33 13.90 -1.91 8.99
CA TYR A 33 14.97 -1.82 8.00
C TYR A 33 15.66 -0.47 8.07
N THR A 34 16.97 -0.50 7.87
CA THR A 34 17.79 0.69 7.62
C THR A 34 18.23 0.66 6.15
N ASP A 35 18.77 1.76 5.66
CA ASP A 35 19.30 1.83 4.28
C ASP A 35 20.33 0.72 4.00
N ALA A 36 21.14 0.34 5.01
CA ALA A 36 22.14 -0.73 4.89
C ALA A 36 21.52 -2.15 4.87
N THR A 37 20.35 -2.34 5.50
CA THR A 37 19.72 -3.66 5.63
C THR A 37 18.65 -3.94 4.57
N LEU A 38 18.22 -2.94 3.82
CA LEU A 38 17.34 -3.10 2.66
C LEU A 38 17.96 -4.00 1.59
N PRO A 39 17.17 -4.75 0.83
CA PRO A 39 17.68 -5.61 -0.23
C PRO A 39 18.35 -4.79 -1.34
N LYS A 40 19.51 -5.24 -1.81
CA LYS A 40 20.20 -4.63 -2.96
C LYS A 40 19.48 -4.94 -4.28
N THR A 41 18.86 -6.10 -4.37
CA THR A 41 18.08 -6.55 -5.53
C THR A 41 16.97 -7.46 -5.05
N SER A 42 15.95 -7.66 -5.86
CA SER A 42 14.87 -8.63 -5.59
C SER A 42 15.36 -10.09 -5.65
N TRP A 43 16.51 -10.38 -6.29
CA TRP A 43 17.14 -11.70 -6.27
C TRP A 43 17.72 -12.10 -4.90
N ARG A 44 17.92 -11.18 -4.00
CA ARG A 44 18.24 -11.50 -2.61
C ARG A 44 16.99 -11.94 -1.84
N LEU A 45 16.44 -13.08 -2.19
CA LEU A 45 15.13 -13.59 -1.74
C LEU A 45 14.94 -13.51 -0.22
N ARG A 46 15.96 -13.84 0.58
CA ARG A 46 15.89 -13.77 2.06
C ARG A 46 15.64 -12.35 2.59
N ARG A 47 16.06 -11.32 1.86
CA ARG A 47 15.85 -9.91 2.23
C ARG A 47 14.69 -9.27 1.48
N PHE A 48 14.31 -9.84 0.33
CA PHE A 48 13.24 -9.28 -0.51
C PHE A 48 11.90 -9.96 -0.24
N LEU A 49 11.80 -11.28 -0.28
CA LEU A 49 10.52 -11.98 -0.13
C LEU A 49 10.14 -12.20 1.34
N TRP A 50 8.84 -12.10 1.60
CA TRP A 50 8.22 -12.40 2.88
C TRP A 50 7.46 -13.73 2.81
N ALA A 51 8.10 -14.80 3.26
CA ALA A 51 7.51 -16.11 3.49
C ALA A 51 8.15 -16.71 4.76
N PRO A 52 7.77 -16.24 5.97
CA PRO A 52 8.47 -16.51 7.21
C PRO A 52 8.53 -17.99 7.57
N MET A 53 7.57 -18.82 7.14
CA MET A 53 7.62 -20.26 7.32
C MET A 53 8.76 -20.93 6.54
N LEU A 54 9.25 -20.28 5.49
CA LEU A 54 10.41 -20.70 4.68
C LEU A 54 11.69 -19.97 5.10
N GLY A 55 11.69 -19.27 6.23
CA GLY A 55 12.83 -18.46 6.69
C GLY A 55 13.05 -17.16 5.90
N LEU A 56 12.15 -16.82 4.96
CA LEU A 56 12.23 -15.62 4.14
C LEU A 56 11.51 -14.46 4.87
N ARG A 57 12.26 -13.50 5.37
CA ARG A 57 11.73 -12.38 6.17
C ARG A 57 12.10 -11.05 5.54
N GLY A 58 11.82 -10.92 4.24
CA GLY A 58 12.07 -9.71 3.45
C GLY A 58 10.91 -8.70 3.51
N ILE A 59 10.97 -7.72 2.62
CA ILE A 59 10.04 -6.58 2.60
C ILE A 59 8.77 -6.81 1.76
N GLN A 60 8.79 -7.76 0.83
CA GLN A 60 7.73 -7.99 -0.16
C GLN A 60 6.94 -9.26 0.12
N ARG A 61 5.67 -9.13 0.44
CA ARG A 61 4.73 -10.26 0.49
C ARG A 61 4.00 -10.36 -0.85
N ILE A 62 3.95 -11.58 -1.37
CA ILE A 62 3.13 -11.95 -2.53
C ILE A 62 2.02 -12.85 -2.02
N THR A 63 0.77 -12.46 -2.26
CA THR A 63 -0.40 -13.27 -1.91
C THR A 63 -1.13 -13.61 -3.19
N LEU A 64 -1.16 -14.90 -3.53
CA LEU A 64 -1.88 -15.41 -4.68
C LEU A 64 -3.34 -15.62 -4.27
N LEU A 65 -4.27 -15.05 -5.01
CA LEU A 65 -5.70 -15.25 -4.89
C LEU A 65 -6.22 -15.79 -6.22
N ARG A 66 -7.44 -16.32 -6.25
CA ARG A 66 -8.02 -16.98 -7.43
C ARG A 66 -7.97 -16.12 -8.70
N ALA A 67 -8.24 -14.83 -8.59
CA ALA A 67 -8.38 -13.94 -9.73
C ALA A 67 -7.29 -12.83 -9.81
N LEU A 68 -6.40 -12.75 -8.82
CA LEU A 68 -5.41 -11.68 -8.78
C LEU A 68 -4.24 -12.01 -7.84
N VAL A 69 -3.17 -11.25 -8.00
CA VAL A 69 -1.99 -11.29 -7.12
C VAL A 69 -1.96 -10.01 -6.30
N VAL A 70 -1.86 -10.13 -4.97
CA VAL A 70 -1.68 -8.97 -4.08
C VAL A 70 -0.21 -8.84 -3.72
N LEU A 71 0.39 -7.72 -4.12
CA LEU A 71 1.72 -7.31 -3.71
C LEU A 71 1.60 -6.37 -2.49
N SER A 72 2.22 -6.70 -1.38
CA SER A 72 2.15 -5.86 -0.18
C SER A 72 3.50 -5.80 0.54
N GLY A 73 3.77 -4.65 1.17
CA GLY A 73 4.97 -4.46 1.98
C GLY A 73 4.82 -5.02 3.38
N VAL A 74 5.90 -5.56 3.94
CA VAL A 74 6.00 -6.05 5.32
C VAL A 74 7.28 -5.53 5.95
N GLY A 75 7.14 -4.90 7.10
CA GLY A 75 8.21 -4.21 7.83
C GLY A 75 7.73 -2.89 8.36
N VAL A 76 8.50 -2.27 9.23
CA VAL A 76 8.18 -0.94 9.76
C VAL A 76 8.10 0.06 8.61
N GLY A 77 6.89 0.61 8.41
CA GLY A 77 6.55 1.44 7.24
C GLY A 77 5.68 0.72 6.20
N GLY A 78 5.46 -0.59 6.33
CA GLY A 78 4.53 -1.38 5.51
C GLY A 78 4.72 -1.18 4.01
N GLY A 79 3.63 -0.87 3.30
CA GLY A 79 3.63 -0.67 1.84
C GLY A 79 4.58 0.40 1.33
N SER A 80 4.95 1.38 2.17
CA SER A 80 5.91 2.42 1.77
C SER A 80 7.32 1.89 1.48
N LEU A 81 7.64 0.69 1.96
CA LEU A 81 8.91 0.03 1.64
C LEU A 81 8.98 -0.40 0.17
N VAL A 82 7.87 -0.79 -0.42
CA VAL A 82 7.81 -1.45 -1.73
C VAL A 82 7.02 -0.70 -2.81
N TYR A 83 6.32 0.39 -2.48
CA TYR A 83 5.57 1.17 -3.47
C TYR A 83 6.49 1.86 -4.46
N ALA A 84 5.98 2.17 -5.64
CA ALA A 84 6.73 2.80 -6.73
C ALA A 84 6.78 4.35 -6.63
N ASN A 85 6.65 4.90 -5.45
CA ASN A 85 6.75 6.31 -5.06
C ASN A 85 5.62 7.23 -5.52
N VAL A 86 4.75 6.80 -6.41
CA VAL A 86 3.70 7.66 -6.99
C VAL A 86 2.60 7.92 -5.99
N LEU A 87 2.20 9.19 -5.88
CA LEU A 87 1.23 9.67 -4.90
C LEU A 87 0.26 10.65 -5.58
N TYR A 88 -0.68 10.12 -6.35
CA TYR A 88 -1.74 10.90 -6.96
C TYR A 88 -2.89 11.18 -6.00
N ARG A 89 -3.53 12.35 -6.14
CA ARG A 89 -4.88 12.56 -5.62
C ARG A 89 -5.86 11.74 -6.44
N ALA A 90 -6.92 11.28 -5.80
CA ALA A 90 -7.98 10.58 -6.51
C ALA A 90 -8.62 11.53 -7.54
N PRO A 91 -8.87 11.07 -8.79
CA PRO A 91 -9.53 11.89 -9.78
C PRO A 91 -11.01 12.13 -9.40
N GLU A 92 -11.58 13.26 -9.85
CA GLU A 92 -12.95 13.70 -9.53
C GLU A 92 -14.01 12.61 -9.73
N ARG A 93 -13.86 11.79 -10.78
CA ARG A 93 -14.76 10.65 -11.04
C ARG A 93 -14.85 9.64 -9.89
N VAL A 94 -13.83 9.55 -9.04
CA VAL A 94 -13.85 8.68 -7.85
C VAL A 94 -14.79 9.28 -6.81
N PHE A 95 -14.75 10.59 -6.61
CA PHE A 95 -15.63 11.27 -5.65
C PHE A 95 -17.07 11.25 -6.10
N ALA A 96 -17.32 11.30 -7.42
CA ALA A 96 -18.65 11.25 -8.04
C ALA A 96 -19.23 9.82 -8.21
N ASP A 97 -18.58 8.77 -7.68
CA ASP A 97 -19.11 7.40 -7.78
C ASP A 97 -20.40 7.25 -6.98
N ALA A 98 -21.44 6.67 -7.63
CA ALA A 98 -22.78 6.52 -7.07
C ALA A 98 -22.83 5.71 -5.77
N GLN A 99 -21.79 4.93 -5.45
CA GLN A 99 -21.74 4.14 -4.23
C GLN A 99 -21.53 5.00 -2.97
N TRP A 100 -20.96 6.22 -3.10
CA TRP A 100 -20.67 7.08 -1.96
C TRP A 100 -20.87 8.59 -2.20
N ALA A 101 -21.05 9.04 -3.44
CA ALA A 101 -21.24 10.47 -3.74
C ALA A 101 -22.44 11.10 -3.00
N HIS A 102 -23.46 10.28 -2.66
CA HIS A 102 -24.64 10.70 -1.92
C HIS A 102 -24.41 10.95 -0.41
N ILE A 103 -23.23 10.61 0.11
CA ILE A 103 -22.93 10.70 1.56
C ILE A 103 -22.46 12.12 1.92
N THR A 104 -21.56 12.68 1.13
CA THR A 104 -20.99 14.03 1.30
C THR A 104 -20.25 14.45 0.03
N ASP A 105 -19.86 15.73 -0.05
CA ASP A 105 -18.87 16.20 -1.02
C ASP A 105 -17.48 15.72 -0.63
N TRP A 106 -17.10 14.54 -1.13
CA TRP A 106 -15.81 13.92 -0.83
C TRP A 106 -14.61 14.71 -1.35
N ALA A 107 -14.78 15.49 -2.43
CA ALA A 107 -13.69 16.31 -2.95
C ALA A 107 -13.33 17.42 -1.96
N ALA A 108 -14.32 18.16 -1.51
CA ALA A 108 -14.13 19.22 -0.52
C ALA A 108 -13.68 18.67 0.85
N GLU A 109 -14.26 17.55 1.30
CA GLU A 109 -13.91 16.94 2.60
C GLU A 109 -12.47 16.43 2.63
N LEU A 110 -11.97 15.83 1.54
CA LEU A 110 -10.65 15.20 1.50
C LEU A 110 -9.52 16.12 1.06
N ASP A 111 -9.82 17.25 0.41
CA ASP A 111 -8.79 18.15 -0.12
C ASP A 111 -7.76 18.60 0.93
N PRO A 112 -8.12 19.10 2.14
CA PRO A 112 -7.16 19.49 3.16
C PRO A 112 -6.37 18.31 3.72
N HIS A 113 -6.91 17.09 3.61
CA HIS A 113 -6.23 15.87 3.99
C HIS A 113 -5.21 15.44 2.94
N TYR A 114 -5.50 15.65 1.64
CA TYR A 114 -4.52 15.48 0.57
C TYR A 114 -3.36 16.45 0.71
N ASP A 115 -3.60 17.73 0.97
CA ASP A 115 -2.55 18.72 1.23
C ASP A 115 -1.64 18.29 2.38
N THR A 116 -2.25 17.79 3.44
CA THR A 116 -1.50 17.28 4.59
C THR A 116 -0.69 16.05 4.23
N ALA A 117 -1.26 15.11 3.48
CA ALA A 117 -0.58 13.89 3.06
C ALA A 117 0.60 14.20 2.12
N GLU A 118 0.41 15.08 1.14
CA GLU A 118 1.47 15.50 0.20
C GLU A 118 2.65 16.13 0.95
N ARG A 119 2.37 17.07 1.86
CA ARG A 119 3.41 17.70 2.69
C ARG A 119 4.13 16.67 3.57
N MET A 120 3.40 15.77 4.22
CA MET A 120 3.95 14.77 5.12
C MET A 120 4.73 13.67 4.39
N LEU A 121 4.33 13.34 3.18
CA LEU A 121 5.02 12.36 2.33
C LEU A 121 6.08 13.01 1.44
N GLY A 122 6.25 14.33 1.52
CA GLY A 122 7.25 15.06 0.75
C GLY A 122 7.08 14.84 -0.74
N VAL A 123 5.84 15.01 -1.22
CA VAL A 123 5.52 14.83 -2.65
C VAL A 123 6.20 15.94 -3.46
N ALA A 124 6.93 15.53 -4.49
CA ALA A 124 7.54 16.43 -5.47
C ALA A 124 7.32 15.86 -6.87
N THR A 125 7.23 16.73 -7.86
CA THR A 125 7.15 16.29 -9.26
C THR A 125 8.46 15.61 -9.65
N ASN A 126 8.37 14.43 -10.27
CA ASN A 126 9.53 13.77 -10.89
C ASN A 126 10.15 14.74 -11.91
N PRO A 127 11.45 15.01 -11.86
CA PRO A 127 12.09 15.95 -12.79
C PRO A 127 12.06 15.49 -14.26
N GLY A 128 11.76 14.20 -14.52
CA GLY A 128 11.71 13.67 -15.89
C GLY A 128 13.07 13.57 -16.57
N GLY A 129 13.05 13.62 -17.91
CA GLY A 129 14.27 13.61 -18.72
C GLY A 129 14.93 12.24 -18.81
N THR A 130 14.18 11.16 -18.63
CA THR A 130 14.66 9.80 -18.81
C THR A 130 14.17 9.21 -20.13
N LEU A 131 14.88 8.22 -20.65
CA LEU A 131 14.46 7.48 -21.85
C LEU A 131 13.06 6.88 -21.72
N HIS A 132 12.62 6.53 -20.51
CA HIS A 132 11.27 6.03 -20.25
C HIS A 132 10.23 7.14 -20.47
N ASP A 133 10.52 8.37 -20.07
CA ASP A 133 9.61 9.49 -20.24
C ASP A 133 9.44 9.78 -21.73
N GLU A 134 10.55 9.79 -22.50
CA GLU A 134 10.53 10.01 -23.95
C GLU A 134 9.71 8.93 -24.67
N VAL A 135 9.95 7.65 -24.36
CA VAL A 135 9.20 6.53 -24.96
C VAL A 135 7.71 6.60 -24.63
N LEU A 136 7.36 6.89 -23.37
CA LEU A 136 5.95 6.99 -22.97
C LEU A 136 5.27 8.21 -23.58
N GLN A 137 5.98 9.33 -23.69
CA GLN A 137 5.47 10.50 -24.37
C GLN A 137 5.19 10.21 -25.85
N GLN A 138 6.13 9.57 -26.56
CA GLN A 138 5.94 9.18 -27.94
C GLN A 138 4.75 8.22 -28.12
N VAL A 139 4.60 7.23 -27.23
CA VAL A 139 3.43 6.34 -27.24
C VAL A 139 2.13 7.11 -27.01
N ALA A 140 2.14 8.12 -26.14
CA ALA A 140 0.96 8.96 -25.93
C ALA A 140 0.60 9.77 -27.20
N GLU A 141 1.59 10.30 -27.89
CA GLU A 141 1.43 11.02 -29.15
C GLU A 141 0.89 10.09 -30.24
N ASP A 142 1.47 8.91 -30.40
CA ASP A 142 1.03 7.88 -31.38
C ASP A 142 -0.43 7.45 -31.13
N LEU A 143 -0.86 7.46 -29.89
CA LEU A 143 -2.24 7.16 -29.49
C LEU A 143 -3.19 8.38 -29.59
N GLY A 144 -2.69 9.55 -29.99
CA GLY A 144 -3.46 10.80 -30.06
C GLY A 144 -3.84 11.37 -28.69
N VAL A 145 -3.12 11.00 -27.62
CA VAL A 145 -3.38 11.42 -26.25
C VAL A 145 -2.17 12.11 -25.59
N GLY A 146 -1.24 12.62 -26.39
CA GLY A 146 0.00 13.28 -25.94
C GLY A 146 -0.22 14.37 -24.90
N SER A 147 -1.33 15.14 -24.99
CA SER A 147 -1.69 16.15 -24.01
C SER A 147 -2.01 15.61 -22.61
N THR A 148 -2.15 14.32 -22.46
CA THR A 148 -2.41 13.66 -21.17
C THR A 148 -1.14 13.16 -20.47
N PHE A 149 0.01 13.21 -21.13
CA PHE A 149 1.28 12.88 -20.54
C PHE A 149 1.60 13.83 -19.39
N ARG A 150 1.96 13.30 -18.25
CA ARG A 150 2.33 14.05 -17.04
C ARG A 150 3.50 13.37 -16.35
N LEU A 151 4.43 14.16 -15.84
CA LEU A 151 5.43 13.67 -14.91
C LEU A 151 4.79 13.36 -13.55
N THR A 152 5.19 12.25 -12.93
CA THR A 152 4.52 11.72 -11.73
C THR A 152 4.80 12.54 -10.47
N PRO A 153 3.78 12.84 -9.64
CA PRO A 153 3.99 13.29 -8.29
C PRO A 153 4.56 12.14 -7.45
N SER A 154 5.76 12.33 -6.93
CA SER A 154 6.55 11.26 -6.32
C SER A 154 6.99 11.59 -4.90
N GLY A 155 6.87 10.62 -4.00
CA GLY A 155 7.38 10.72 -2.64
C GLY A 155 8.89 10.46 -2.58
N VAL A 156 9.69 11.34 -3.21
CA VAL A 156 11.13 11.23 -3.32
C VAL A 156 11.79 12.58 -3.04
N PHE A 157 12.88 12.58 -2.32
CA PHE A 157 13.72 13.76 -2.14
C PHE A 157 14.68 13.91 -3.33
N PHE A 158 14.37 14.85 -4.24
CA PHE A 158 15.12 15.12 -5.47
C PHE A 158 16.24 16.14 -5.30
N GLY A 159 16.75 16.36 -4.09
CA GLY A 159 17.91 17.23 -3.87
C GLY A 159 19.13 16.82 -4.68
N GLU A 160 20.25 17.51 -4.49
CA GLU A 160 21.49 17.19 -5.18
C GLU A 160 21.83 15.69 -5.08
N PRO A 161 22.05 14.99 -6.22
CA PRO A 161 22.23 13.56 -6.25
C PRO A 161 23.31 13.04 -5.30
N GLY A 162 22.91 12.17 -4.37
CA GLY A 162 23.81 11.57 -3.38
C GLY A 162 24.22 12.48 -2.22
N ALA A 163 24.03 13.80 -2.31
CA ALA A 163 24.33 14.73 -1.25
C ALA A 163 23.44 14.51 -0.02
N ARG A 164 24.05 14.59 1.16
CA ARG A 164 23.31 14.42 2.43
C ARG A 164 22.87 15.76 2.97
N VAL A 165 21.57 15.89 3.25
CA VAL A 165 20.94 17.07 3.84
C VAL A 165 20.39 16.72 5.21
N ALA A 166 20.70 17.49 6.22
CA ALA A 166 20.18 17.30 7.58
C ALA A 166 18.74 17.83 7.64
N GLY A 167 17.79 16.97 8.03
CA GLY A 167 16.40 17.35 8.33
C GLY A 167 15.67 18.18 7.26
N PRO A 168 15.65 17.81 5.97
CA PRO A 168 15.04 18.66 4.93
C PRO A 168 13.51 18.75 5.05
N TYR A 169 12.90 17.98 5.92
CA TYR A 169 11.45 17.92 6.16
C TYR A 169 11.12 18.27 7.60
N PHE A 170 9.87 18.70 7.83
CA PHE A 170 9.25 18.93 9.14
C PHE A 170 10.02 19.96 9.98
N SER A 171 10.42 21.06 9.35
CA SER A 171 11.16 22.15 10.02
C SER A 171 12.42 21.64 10.79
N GLY A 172 13.12 20.66 10.20
CA GLY A 172 14.33 20.08 10.79
C GLY A 172 14.08 18.88 11.74
N GLU A 173 12.84 18.58 12.10
CA GLU A 173 12.54 17.42 12.98
C GLU A 173 12.71 16.07 12.28
N GLY A 174 12.71 16.04 10.95
CA GLY A 174 12.89 14.82 10.16
C GLY A 174 14.32 14.30 10.19
N PRO A 175 14.53 13.02 9.83
CA PRO A 175 15.88 12.47 9.71
C PRO A 175 16.61 13.06 8.50
N ALA A 176 17.94 12.98 8.52
CA ALA A 176 18.76 13.36 7.37
C ALA A 176 18.39 12.52 6.14
N ARG A 177 18.42 13.14 4.96
CA ARG A 177 18.08 12.51 3.67
C ARG A 177 19.27 12.63 2.71
N ARG A 178 19.23 11.81 1.66
CA ARG A 178 20.14 11.97 0.52
C ARG A 178 19.35 12.26 -0.73
N GLY A 179 19.85 13.13 -1.60
CA GLY A 179 19.25 13.38 -2.91
C GLY A 179 19.18 12.11 -3.76
N CYS A 180 18.14 11.99 -4.57
CA CYS A 180 17.92 10.83 -5.44
C CYS A 180 19.06 10.70 -6.46
N VAL A 181 19.61 9.50 -6.59
CA VAL A 181 20.67 9.19 -7.60
C VAL A 181 20.09 8.50 -8.84
N PHE A 182 18.78 8.49 -8.99
CA PHE A 182 18.05 7.94 -10.14
C PHE A 182 18.41 6.50 -10.50
N CYS A 183 18.67 5.65 -9.51
CA CYS A 183 19.09 4.25 -9.68
C CYS A 183 17.95 3.27 -9.96
N ALA A 184 16.70 3.71 -10.09
CA ALA A 184 15.49 2.90 -10.31
C ALA A 184 15.20 1.82 -9.23
N GLU A 185 15.94 1.74 -8.13
CA GLU A 185 15.81 0.72 -7.08
C GLU A 185 14.69 1.05 -6.04
N CYS A 186 13.69 1.83 -6.41
CA CYS A 186 12.68 2.30 -5.46
C CYS A 186 11.86 1.17 -4.86
N MET A 187 11.55 0.12 -5.63
CA MET A 187 10.73 -1.00 -5.16
C MET A 187 11.49 -2.00 -4.25
N THR A 188 12.80 -1.87 -4.15
CA THR A 188 13.62 -2.61 -3.18
C THR A 188 13.87 -1.83 -1.88
N GLY A 189 13.17 -0.69 -1.70
CA GLY A 189 13.15 0.09 -0.45
C GLY A 189 14.00 1.36 -0.45
N CYS A 190 14.83 1.60 -1.47
CA CYS A 190 15.74 2.74 -1.60
C CYS A 190 16.86 2.77 -0.55
N ARG A 191 17.99 2.15 -0.84
CA ARG A 191 19.17 2.13 0.02
C ARG A 191 19.90 3.46 0.12
N HIS A 192 19.50 4.44 -0.70
CA HIS A 192 20.11 5.78 -0.72
C HIS A 192 19.41 6.77 0.22
N GLY A 193 18.24 6.40 0.80
CA GLY A 193 17.51 7.26 1.72
C GLY A 193 16.78 8.43 1.06
N ALA A 194 16.61 8.42 -0.27
CA ALA A 194 15.88 9.45 -1.01
C ALA A 194 14.35 9.24 -0.98
N LYS A 195 13.89 8.00 -1.04
CA LYS A 195 12.47 7.64 -1.02
C LYS A 195 11.81 7.98 0.31
N ASN A 196 10.63 8.58 0.28
CA ASN A 196 9.83 8.90 1.45
C ASN A 196 9.07 7.68 1.96
N ARG A 197 9.73 6.89 2.82
CA ARG A 197 9.15 5.78 3.56
C ARG A 197 8.54 6.30 4.86
N LEU A 198 7.52 5.61 5.37
CA LEU A 198 6.83 6.01 6.59
C LEU A 198 7.68 5.97 7.86
N ASP A 199 8.73 5.16 7.88
CA ASP A 199 9.73 5.13 8.95
C ASP A 199 10.61 6.39 8.99
N LEU A 200 10.60 7.19 7.92
CA LEU A 200 11.35 8.44 7.79
C LEU A 200 10.47 9.70 7.95
N ASN A 201 9.16 9.53 8.14
CA ASN A 201 8.21 10.63 8.31
C ASN A 201 7.21 10.36 9.45
N TYR A 202 6.00 9.88 9.18
CA TYR A 202 4.96 9.69 10.21
C TYR A 202 5.42 8.88 11.41
N LEU A 203 6.08 7.74 11.20
CA LEU A 203 6.54 6.89 12.30
C LEU A 203 7.73 7.52 13.04
N HIS A 204 8.65 8.17 12.32
CA HIS A 204 9.74 8.91 12.95
C HIS A 204 9.21 9.97 13.91
N LEU A 205 8.26 10.78 13.46
CA LEU A 205 7.64 11.82 14.28
C LEU A 205 6.83 11.24 15.43
N ALA A 206 6.13 10.11 15.21
CA ALA A 206 5.40 9.42 16.27
C ALA A 206 6.32 8.90 17.37
N GLU A 207 7.46 8.27 17.01
CA GLU A 207 8.45 7.79 17.97
C GLU A 207 9.10 8.95 18.76
N ARG A 208 9.41 10.06 18.10
CA ARG A 208 9.91 11.27 18.79
C ARG A 208 8.92 11.83 19.81
N ARG A 209 7.62 11.57 19.61
CA ARG A 209 6.52 11.97 20.52
C ARG A 209 6.09 10.85 21.48
N GLY A 210 6.89 9.77 21.60
CA GLY A 210 6.71 8.72 22.58
C GLY A 210 5.91 7.49 22.13
N ALA A 211 5.58 7.33 20.85
CA ALA A 211 5.07 6.06 20.34
C ALA A 211 6.14 4.97 20.40
N VAL A 212 5.75 3.75 20.72
CA VAL A 212 6.65 2.60 20.77
C VAL A 212 6.29 1.63 19.65
N ILE A 213 7.22 1.37 18.74
CA ILE A 213 7.02 0.41 17.65
C ILE A 213 7.66 -0.92 18.02
N HIS A 214 6.88 -2.00 17.93
CA HIS A 214 7.30 -3.38 18.16
C HIS A 214 7.43 -4.12 16.83
N PRO A 215 8.60 -4.17 16.19
CA PRO A 215 8.83 -4.96 15.01
C PRO A 215 8.85 -6.46 15.36
N ASP A 216 8.80 -7.32 14.33
CA ASP A 216 8.77 -8.80 14.48
C ASP A 216 7.63 -9.31 15.38
N THR A 217 6.52 -8.56 15.42
CA THR A 217 5.40 -8.80 16.33
C THR A 217 4.09 -8.90 15.54
N GLU A 218 3.72 -10.12 15.15
CA GLU A 218 2.49 -10.42 14.40
C GLU A 218 1.33 -10.60 15.37
N ALA A 219 0.28 -9.77 15.26
CA ALA A 219 -0.98 -9.99 15.97
C ALA A 219 -1.69 -11.22 15.39
N VAL A 220 -2.02 -12.18 16.26
CA VAL A 220 -2.65 -13.44 15.85
C VAL A 220 -4.03 -13.68 16.44
N SER A 221 -4.38 -12.99 17.52
CA SER A 221 -5.71 -13.03 18.11
C SER A 221 -6.01 -11.70 18.78
N LEU A 222 -7.26 -11.31 18.74
CA LEU A 222 -7.81 -10.12 19.40
C LEU A 222 -9.10 -10.54 20.12
N ARG A 223 -9.25 -10.17 21.37
CA ARG A 223 -10.48 -10.39 22.12
C ARG A 223 -10.86 -9.17 22.94
N GLU A 224 -12.14 -8.98 23.17
CA GLU A 224 -12.66 -8.01 24.14
C GLU A 224 -12.46 -8.54 25.55
N LEU A 225 -12.19 -7.63 26.48
CA LEU A 225 -12.08 -7.96 27.90
C LEU A 225 -13.38 -7.65 28.64
N PRO A 226 -13.79 -8.47 29.62
CA PRO A 226 -15.04 -8.27 30.35
C PRO A 226 -15.14 -6.89 31.02
N GLY A 227 -14.02 -6.34 31.49
CA GLY A 227 -13.93 -5.00 32.08
C GLY A 227 -13.71 -3.86 31.12
N GLY A 228 -13.88 -4.09 29.83
CA GLY A 228 -13.59 -3.14 28.76
C GLY A 228 -12.15 -3.19 28.27
N GLY A 229 -11.95 -2.70 27.05
CA GLY A 229 -10.67 -2.79 26.35
C GLY A 229 -10.45 -4.14 25.66
N TYR A 230 -9.22 -4.33 25.20
CA TYR A 230 -8.86 -5.44 24.32
C TYR A 230 -7.57 -6.11 24.76
N GLU A 231 -7.48 -7.39 24.48
CA GLU A 231 -6.26 -8.18 24.59
C GLU A 231 -5.84 -8.67 23.20
N VAL A 232 -4.59 -8.43 22.85
CA VAL A 232 -3.98 -8.84 21.58
C VAL A 232 -2.87 -9.84 21.86
N ARG A 233 -3.03 -11.07 21.40
CA ARG A 233 -1.99 -12.08 21.44
C ARG A 233 -1.14 -11.99 20.18
N THR A 234 0.18 -12.09 20.34
CA THR A 234 1.14 -11.94 19.26
C THR A 234 2.11 -13.11 19.21
N ARG A 235 2.76 -13.27 18.05
CA ARG A 235 3.87 -14.22 17.85
C ARG A 235 4.99 -13.57 17.04
N VAL A 236 6.18 -14.18 17.09
CA VAL A 236 7.26 -13.86 16.16
C VAL A 236 7.04 -14.64 14.87
N PRO A 237 6.90 -13.99 13.70
CA PRO A 237 6.62 -14.68 12.44
C PRO A 237 7.69 -15.70 12.07
N GLY A 238 7.27 -16.90 11.64
CA GLY A 238 8.15 -18.01 11.26
C GLY A 238 8.89 -18.69 12.41
N LEU A 239 8.62 -18.32 13.65
CA LEU A 239 9.25 -18.91 14.83
C LEU A 239 8.15 -19.39 15.82
N PRO A 240 7.39 -20.45 15.49
CA PRO A 240 6.26 -20.91 16.30
C PRO A 240 6.65 -21.37 17.70
N TRP A 241 7.92 -21.79 17.90
CA TRP A 241 8.45 -22.20 19.20
C TRP A 241 8.80 -21.06 20.13
N ARG A 242 8.84 -19.80 19.66
CA ARG A 242 9.03 -18.66 20.54
C ARG A 242 7.74 -18.35 21.30
N PRO A 243 7.84 -18.00 22.58
CA PRO A 243 6.66 -17.69 23.40
C PRO A 243 5.88 -16.52 22.79
N SER A 244 4.55 -16.67 22.80
CA SER A 244 3.65 -15.59 22.44
C SER A 244 3.70 -14.49 23.50
N ARG A 245 3.52 -13.22 23.06
CA ARG A 245 3.35 -12.08 23.97
C ARG A 245 1.92 -11.58 23.90
N THR A 246 1.46 -11.06 25.02
CA THR A 246 0.12 -10.48 25.13
C THR A 246 0.24 -9.00 25.43
N TYR A 247 -0.53 -8.20 24.70
CA TYR A 247 -0.67 -6.76 24.90
C TYR A 247 -2.11 -6.45 25.29
N ARG A 248 -2.30 -5.49 26.21
CA ARG A 248 -3.63 -5.00 26.58
C ARG A 248 -3.74 -3.51 26.29
N ALA A 249 -4.88 -3.09 25.79
CA ALA A 249 -5.13 -1.70 25.46
C ALA A 249 -6.63 -1.38 25.59
N HIS A 250 -6.94 -0.15 25.94
CA HIS A 250 -8.34 0.31 25.98
C HIS A 250 -8.98 0.31 24.58
N GLN A 251 -8.19 0.63 23.55
CA GLN A 251 -8.67 0.65 22.18
C GLN A 251 -7.59 0.11 21.24
N VAL A 252 -8.03 -0.48 20.12
CA VAL A 252 -7.18 -1.06 19.07
C VAL A 252 -7.55 -0.47 17.72
N VAL A 253 -6.53 -0.06 16.96
CA VAL A 253 -6.66 0.35 15.57
C VAL A 253 -6.16 -0.79 14.68
N LEU A 254 -7.03 -1.29 13.82
CA LEU A 254 -6.71 -2.34 12.85
C LEU A 254 -6.17 -1.71 11.57
N ALA A 255 -4.87 -1.81 11.35
CA ALA A 255 -4.15 -1.22 10.22
C ALA A 255 -3.18 -2.22 9.54
N GLY A 256 -3.45 -3.52 9.63
CA GLY A 256 -2.62 -4.59 9.08
C GLY A 256 -2.71 -4.75 7.54
N GLY A 257 -3.26 -3.75 6.86
CA GLY A 257 -3.56 -3.80 5.43
C GLY A 257 -4.76 -4.71 5.10
N PRO A 258 -5.25 -4.73 3.86
CA PRO A 258 -6.46 -5.48 3.50
C PRO A 258 -6.35 -6.97 3.85
N VAL A 259 -5.26 -7.61 3.44
CA VAL A 259 -5.05 -9.06 3.67
C VAL A 259 -4.76 -9.37 5.13
N GLY A 260 -3.91 -8.56 5.79
CA GLY A 260 -3.51 -8.80 7.19
C GLY A 260 -4.67 -8.60 8.16
N THR A 261 -5.41 -7.51 8.00
CA THR A 261 -6.58 -7.20 8.82
C THR A 261 -7.67 -8.26 8.67
N GLN A 262 -8.01 -8.63 7.43
CA GLN A 262 -9.03 -9.66 7.20
C GLN A 262 -8.61 -11.02 7.76
N ARG A 263 -7.37 -11.45 7.56
CA ARG A 263 -6.87 -12.71 8.15
C ARG A 263 -6.99 -12.74 9.66
N LEU A 264 -6.66 -11.63 10.33
CA LEU A 264 -6.82 -11.52 11.78
C LEU A 264 -8.27 -11.62 12.19
N LEU A 265 -9.17 -10.85 11.55
CA LEU A 265 -10.59 -10.81 11.89
C LEU A 265 -11.30 -12.14 11.59
N HIS A 266 -11.01 -12.77 10.44
CA HIS A 266 -11.56 -14.10 10.14
C HIS A 266 -11.12 -15.15 11.16
N ARG A 267 -9.86 -15.12 11.58
CA ARG A 267 -9.38 -15.99 12.65
C ARG A 267 -10.11 -15.73 13.96
N CYS A 268 -10.23 -14.46 14.37
CA CYS A 268 -10.94 -14.10 15.59
C CYS A 268 -12.42 -14.54 15.56
N LYS A 269 -13.06 -14.47 14.40
CA LYS A 269 -14.42 -14.96 14.21
C LYS A 269 -14.50 -16.47 14.36
N ALA A 270 -13.61 -17.22 13.69
CA ALA A 270 -13.56 -18.68 13.76
C ALA A 270 -13.22 -19.20 15.17
N GLU A 271 -12.35 -18.49 15.90
CA GLU A 271 -11.98 -18.80 17.30
C GLU A 271 -13.02 -18.29 18.30
N GLY A 272 -14.07 -17.59 17.90
CA GLY A 272 -15.08 -17.00 18.76
C GLY A 272 -14.57 -15.86 19.67
N THR A 273 -13.37 -15.33 19.44
CA THR A 273 -12.78 -14.26 20.26
C THR A 273 -13.38 -12.88 19.99
N LEU A 274 -14.02 -12.71 18.83
CA LEU A 274 -14.83 -11.56 18.44
C LEU A 274 -16.17 -12.03 17.85
N PRO A 275 -17.10 -12.52 18.67
CA PRO A 275 -18.32 -13.21 18.17
C PRO A 275 -19.30 -12.28 17.46
N ARG A 276 -19.18 -10.96 17.65
CA ARG A 276 -20.08 -9.97 17.04
C ARG A 276 -19.63 -9.50 15.64
N LEU A 277 -18.61 -10.13 15.05
CA LEU A 277 -18.19 -9.80 13.69
C LEU A 277 -19.27 -10.24 12.68
N SER A 278 -19.60 -9.32 11.77
CA SER A 278 -20.60 -9.56 10.73
C SER A 278 -20.23 -10.74 9.82
N ASP A 279 -21.24 -11.47 9.33
CA ASP A 279 -21.08 -12.50 8.30
C ASP A 279 -20.65 -11.91 6.95
N ARG A 280 -20.81 -10.61 6.79
CA ARG A 280 -20.33 -9.87 5.60
C ARG A 280 -18.83 -9.61 5.59
N LEU A 281 -18.09 -10.01 6.64
CA LEU A 281 -16.63 -9.84 6.70
C LEU A 281 -15.97 -10.50 5.47
N GLY A 282 -15.19 -9.73 4.73
CA GLY A 282 -14.51 -10.17 3.51
C GLY A 282 -15.35 -10.13 2.23
N HIS A 283 -16.69 -9.97 2.32
CA HIS A 283 -17.51 -9.82 1.14
C HIS A 283 -17.21 -8.52 0.40
N LEU A 284 -17.25 -8.55 -0.94
CA LEU A 284 -16.99 -7.39 -1.80
C LEU A 284 -15.63 -6.71 -1.56
N THR A 285 -14.65 -7.47 -1.09
CA THR A 285 -13.27 -6.97 -0.99
C THR A 285 -12.78 -6.54 -2.36
N ARG A 286 -12.30 -5.31 -2.46
CA ARG A 286 -11.83 -4.71 -3.72
C ARG A 286 -10.35 -4.36 -3.62
N THR A 287 -9.69 -4.36 -4.75
CA THR A 287 -8.30 -3.94 -4.92
C THR A 287 -8.23 -2.75 -5.87
N ASN A 288 -7.07 -2.15 -6.04
CA ASN A 288 -6.84 -1.12 -7.04
C ASN A 288 -6.91 -1.63 -8.49
N SER A 289 -7.02 -2.95 -8.72
CA SER A 289 -7.20 -3.60 -10.04
C SER A 289 -6.19 -3.09 -11.09
N GLN A 290 -4.94 -2.97 -10.71
CA GLN A 290 -3.86 -2.59 -11.63
C GLN A 290 -3.44 -3.77 -12.48
N SER A 291 -3.18 -3.51 -13.78
CA SER A 291 -2.49 -4.42 -14.67
C SER A 291 -1.06 -3.93 -14.86
N LEU A 292 -0.09 -4.78 -14.58
CA LEU A 292 1.32 -4.51 -14.86
C LEU A 292 1.63 -5.05 -16.27
N LEU A 293 2.05 -4.15 -17.14
CA LEU A 293 2.48 -4.48 -18.49
C LEU A 293 3.97 -4.18 -18.60
N ALA A 294 4.68 -4.97 -19.38
CA ALA A 294 6.09 -4.78 -19.66
C ALA A 294 6.36 -4.93 -21.15
N ALA A 295 7.25 -4.10 -21.66
CA ALA A 295 7.88 -4.28 -22.96
C ALA A 295 9.37 -4.56 -22.72
N GLU A 296 9.88 -5.66 -23.28
CA GLU A 296 11.28 -6.03 -23.17
C GLU A 296 12.00 -5.70 -24.48
N ARG A 297 13.15 -5.09 -24.36
CA ARG A 297 14.02 -4.84 -25.49
C ARG A 297 15.01 -6.00 -25.64
N SER A 298 15.17 -6.53 -26.85
CA SER A 298 16.06 -7.64 -27.16
C SER A 298 17.55 -7.28 -27.06
N THR A 299 17.89 -6.01 -27.30
CA THR A 299 19.27 -5.51 -27.20
C THR A 299 19.42 -4.55 -26.03
N PRO A 300 20.47 -4.70 -25.20
CA PRO A 300 20.76 -3.73 -24.15
C PRO A 300 20.89 -2.31 -24.72
N ALA A 301 20.25 -1.34 -24.06
CA ALA A 301 20.45 0.07 -24.35
C ALA A 301 20.78 0.81 -23.07
N PRO A 302 21.79 1.70 -23.09
CA PRO A 302 22.07 2.56 -21.96
C PRO A 302 20.87 3.45 -21.66
N GLY A 303 20.66 3.77 -20.38
CA GLY A 303 19.60 4.68 -19.94
C GLY A 303 18.33 4.02 -19.38
N PHE A 304 17.98 2.77 -19.73
CA PHE A 304 16.80 2.11 -19.18
C PHE A 304 16.89 1.73 -17.70
N ALA A 305 18.07 1.77 -17.11
CA ALA A 305 18.27 1.56 -15.66
C ALA A 305 18.36 2.88 -14.88
N HIS A 306 18.10 4.02 -15.52
CA HIS A 306 18.18 5.35 -14.91
C HIS A 306 16.77 5.92 -14.72
N GLY A 307 16.48 6.47 -13.56
CA GLY A 307 15.19 7.10 -13.26
C GLY A 307 14.63 6.75 -11.88
N VAL A 308 13.35 7.00 -11.69
CA VAL A 308 12.56 6.51 -10.56
C VAL A 308 11.64 5.38 -11.02
N ALA A 309 11.06 4.63 -10.10
CA ALA A 309 10.40 3.36 -10.41
C ALA A 309 9.09 3.47 -11.20
N ASN A 310 8.56 4.66 -11.46
CA ASN A 310 7.26 4.77 -12.15
C ASN A 310 7.16 6.03 -13.00
N HIS A 311 6.65 5.83 -14.22
CA HIS A 311 6.26 6.85 -15.18
C HIS A 311 4.82 6.55 -15.61
N GLN A 312 3.95 7.55 -15.69
CA GLN A 312 2.53 7.32 -15.94
C GLN A 312 1.99 8.19 -17.07
N LEU A 313 1.16 7.56 -17.89
CA LEU A 313 0.21 8.23 -18.77
C LEU A 313 -1.14 8.32 -18.07
N ASP A 314 -1.72 9.50 -17.98
CA ASP A 314 -3.13 9.65 -17.66
C ASP A 314 -3.96 9.40 -18.93
N PRO A 315 -4.80 8.34 -18.96
CA PRO A 315 -5.66 8.13 -20.10
C PRO A 315 -6.65 9.30 -20.18
N PRO A 316 -6.95 9.79 -21.38
CA PRO A 316 -7.89 10.90 -21.57
C PRO A 316 -9.22 10.56 -20.90
N GLY A 317 -9.79 11.51 -20.19
CA GLY A 317 -11.15 11.41 -19.66
C GLY A 317 -12.07 11.04 -20.82
N ARG A 318 -12.87 9.97 -20.69
CA ARG A 318 -13.83 9.58 -21.73
C ARG A 318 -14.75 10.76 -22.01
N ARG A 319 -14.52 11.47 -23.10
CA ARG A 319 -15.63 12.10 -23.82
C ARG A 319 -16.33 10.93 -24.49
N HIS A 320 -17.56 10.62 -24.10
CA HIS A 320 -18.37 9.65 -24.81
C HIS A 320 -18.54 10.09 -26.27
N PRO A 321 -17.97 9.38 -27.26
CA PRO A 321 -18.52 9.51 -28.60
C PRO A 321 -19.83 8.73 -28.60
N ARG A 322 -20.92 9.39 -28.92
CA ARG A 322 -22.15 8.73 -29.29
C ARG A 322 -21.82 7.90 -30.53
N ARG A 323 -21.62 6.60 -30.39
CA ARG A 323 -21.88 5.43 -31.24
C ARG A 323 -20.86 4.34 -30.99
N ALA A 324 -21.40 3.15 -30.82
CA ALA A 324 -20.72 1.96 -30.36
C ALA A 324 -19.83 1.33 -31.43
N GLY A 325 -18.56 1.11 -31.07
CA GLY A 325 -17.73 0.01 -31.54
C GLY A 325 -17.32 -0.83 -30.33
N PRO A 326 -16.91 -2.09 -30.49
CA PRO A 326 -16.60 -2.97 -29.38
C PRO A 326 -15.48 -2.38 -28.52
N LEU A 327 -15.79 -2.20 -27.23
CA LEU A 327 -14.93 -1.60 -26.22
C LEU A 327 -13.71 -2.50 -25.95
N ARG A 328 -12.52 -2.02 -26.29
CA ARG A 328 -11.28 -2.60 -25.78
C ARG A 328 -11.08 -2.24 -24.31
N PRO A 329 -10.54 -3.15 -23.46
CA PRO A 329 -10.28 -2.88 -22.04
C PRO A 329 -9.31 -1.72 -21.89
N ARG A 330 -9.53 -0.84 -20.92
CA ARG A 330 -8.62 0.23 -20.53
C ARG A 330 -7.31 -0.38 -20.00
N GLN A 331 -6.22 -0.11 -20.67
CA GLN A 331 -4.88 -0.43 -20.22
C GLN A 331 -4.26 0.82 -19.59
N GLN A 332 -3.85 0.74 -18.34
CA GLN A 332 -2.92 1.70 -17.74
C GLN A 332 -1.51 1.16 -17.99
N LEU A 333 -0.72 1.90 -18.75
CA LEU A 333 0.68 1.59 -18.96
C LEU A 333 1.48 2.12 -17.77
N HIS A 334 2.05 1.22 -17.00
CA HIS A 334 3.03 1.55 -15.97
C HIS A 334 4.40 1.11 -16.45
N GLY A 335 5.27 2.08 -16.71
CA GLY A 335 6.68 1.79 -16.94
C GLY A 335 7.34 1.44 -15.62
N LEU A 336 7.73 0.19 -15.43
CA LEU A 336 8.64 -0.19 -14.37
C LEU A 336 10.07 -0.02 -14.89
N ALA A 337 10.86 0.85 -14.27
CA ALA A 337 12.28 0.88 -14.52
C ALA A 337 12.88 -0.47 -14.14
N HIS A 338 13.45 -1.16 -15.08
CA HIS A 338 14.10 -2.44 -14.87
C HIS A 338 15.39 -2.24 -14.09
N ASP A 339 15.53 -2.90 -12.96
CA ASP A 339 16.83 -3.25 -12.39
C ASP A 339 17.55 -4.13 -13.43
N PRO A 340 18.73 -3.77 -13.95
CA PRO A 340 19.45 -4.55 -14.96
C PRO A 340 19.80 -5.98 -14.52
N ALA A 341 19.63 -6.31 -13.24
CA ALA A 341 19.72 -7.67 -12.72
C ALA A 341 18.47 -8.53 -12.97
N HIS A 342 17.36 -7.97 -13.50
CA HIS A 342 16.10 -8.66 -13.68
C HIS A 342 15.82 -9.01 -15.13
N ARG A 343 16.41 -10.06 -15.63
CA ARG A 343 15.91 -10.75 -16.83
C ARG A 343 14.82 -11.74 -16.41
N TRP A 344 13.57 -11.38 -16.53
CA TRP A 344 12.50 -12.35 -16.66
C TRP A 344 12.55 -12.89 -18.09
N ARG A 345 13.09 -14.08 -18.29
CA ARG A 345 12.83 -14.84 -19.51
C ARG A 345 11.39 -15.34 -19.38
N ALA A 346 10.46 -14.69 -20.04
CA ALA A 346 9.24 -15.36 -20.46
C ALA A 346 9.72 -16.40 -21.49
N GLY A 347 9.61 -17.69 -21.16
CA GLY A 347 9.92 -18.76 -22.09
C GLY A 347 9.07 -18.55 -23.34
N ALA A 348 9.71 -18.30 -24.48
CA ALA A 348 9.09 -18.41 -25.76
C ALA A 348 8.56 -19.84 -25.88
N GLY A 349 7.24 -20.00 -25.99
CA GLY A 349 6.62 -21.28 -26.26
C GLY A 349 7.08 -21.72 -27.63
N GLU A 350 8.03 -22.65 -27.68
CA GLU A 350 8.29 -23.44 -28.89
C GLU A 350 7.04 -24.23 -29.22
N ALA A 351 6.56 -24.07 -30.41
CA ALA A 351 5.50 -24.89 -30.99
C ALA A 351 5.99 -26.36 -31.00
N VAL A 352 5.40 -27.19 -30.18
CA VAL A 352 5.63 -28.64 -30.18
C VAL A 352 4.75 -29.23 -31.30
N PRO A 353 5.31 -29.99 -32.24
CA PRO A 353 4.51 -30.72 -33.21
C PRO A 353 3.80 -31.90 -32.52
N ALA A 354 2.58 -32.15 -32.97
CA ALA A 354 1.69 -33.18 -32.47
C ALA A 354 2.31 -34.57 -32.69
N GLY A 355 2.69 -35.21 -31.58
CA GLY A 355 3.12 -36.61 -31.52
C GLY A 355 2.56 -37.24 -30.24
N GLY A 356 1.92 -38.38 -30.41
CA GLY A 356 1.07 -39.09 -29.45
C GLY A 356 1.71 -39.43 -28.08
N PRO A 357 0.91 -39.97 -27.15
CA PRO A 357 1.22 -40.01 -25.72
C PRO A 357 2.20 -41.12 -25.34
N PRO A 358 3.20 -40.90 -24.50
CA PRO A 358 3.95 -41.96 -23.83
C PRO A 358 3.27 -42.32 -22.48
N ARG A 359 3.32 -43.62 -22.22
CA ARG A 359 2.84 -44.28 -20.99
C ARG A 359 3.63 -43.84 -19.74
N PRO A 360 3.05 -43.95 -18.54
CA PRO A 360 3.67 -43.46 -17.32
C PRO A 360 4.69 -44.42 -16.77
N ALA A 361 5.89 -43.90 -16.45
CA ALA A 361 6.89 -44.56 -15.62
C ALA A 361 6.61 -44.32 -14.14
N ARG A 362 6.59 -45.38 -13.35
CA ARG A 362 6.47 -45.36 -11.89
C ARG A 362 7.76 -44.82 -11.28
N SER A 363 7.67 -43.94 -10.32
CA SER A 363 8.73 -43.55 -9.39
C SER A 363 8.21 -43.33 -7.99
N PRO A 364 8.99 -43.59 -6.95
CA PRO A 364 8.50 -43.82 -5.59
C PRO A 364 8.52 -42.55 -4.74
N GLY A 365 7.48 -42.44 -3.90
CA GLY A 365 7.52 -41.83 -2.56
C GLY A 365 7.94 -40.38 -2.45
N ALA A 366 7.02 -39.40 -2.67
CA ALA A 366 7.13 -38.08 -2.10
C ALA A 366 5.98 -37.90 -1.09
N VAL A 367 6.36 -37.69 0.16
CA VAL A 367 5.44 -37.38 1.27
C VAL A 367 4.89 -35.96 1.04
N LEU A 368 3.61 -35.89 0.76
CA LEU A 368 2.87 -34.62 0.66
C LEU A 368 2.56 -34.07 2.06
N PRO A 369 2.65 -32.75 2.29
CA PRO A 369 2.14 -32.16 3.50
C PRO A 369 0.59 -32.19 3.51
N PRO A 370 -0.04 -32.21 4.70
CA PRO A 370 -1.48 -32.37 4.83
C PRO A 370 -2.25 -31.21 4.19
N PRO A 371 -3.46 -31.48 3.65
CA PRO A 371 -4.25 -30.49 2.95
C PRO A 371 -4.76 -29.40 3.90
N VAL A 372 -4.65 -28.18 3.45
CA VAL A 372 -5.38 -27.03 4.03
C VAL A 372 -6.86 -27.30 3.77
N VAL A 373 -7.64 -27.46 4.84
CA VAL A 373 -9.09 -27.66 4.80
C VAL A 373 -9.71 -26.51 4.00
N GLY A 374 -10.18 -26.81 2.80
CA GLY A 374 -11.04 -25.97 2.01
C GLY A 374 -12.43 -26.01 2.63
N ALA A 375 -13.03 -24.85 2.86
CA ALA A 375 -14.43 -24.77 3.19
C ALA A 375 -15.24 -25.20 1.95
N ASP A 376 -15.95 -26.32 2.06
CA ASP A 376 -16.92 -26.80 1.10
C ASP A 376 -18.01 -25.75 0.90
N VAL A 377 -18.26 -25.38 -0.34
CA VAL A 377 -19.45 -24.64 -0.76
C VAL A 377 -20.39 -25.69 -1.36
N ASP A 378 -21.44 -25.96 -0.63
CA ASP A 378 -22.55 -26.82 -1.00
C ASP A 378 -23.22 -26.34 -2.31
N PRO A 379 -23.36 -27.17 -3.34
CA PRO A 379 -24.13 -26.87 -4.54
C PRO A 379 -25.58 -27.41 -4.40
N GLY A 380 -26.39 -26.74 -3.61
CA GLY A 380 -27.83 -27.01 -3.51
C GLY A 380 -28.62 -26.09 -4.43
N GLY A 381 -29.28 -26.71 -5.42
CA GLY A 381 -30.00 -26.19 -6.56
C GLY A 381 -31.12 -25.19 -6.32
N ASP A 382 -31.40 -24.38 -7.32
CA ASP A 382 -32.67 -24.49 -8.01
C ASP A 382 -32.65 -23.79 -9.38
N ALA A 383 -33.28 -24.40 -10.35
CA ALA A 383 -33.38 -23.94 -11.72
C ALA A 383 -34.51 -22.90 -11.84
N GLY A 384 -34.16 -21.70 -12.29
CA GLY A 384 -35.13 -20.67 -12.69
C GLY A 384 -34.58 -19.88 -13.86
N ALA A 385 -35.12 -20.13 -15.05
CA ALA A 385 -34.79 -19.45 -16.29
C ALA A 385 -35.07 -17.95 -16.23
N GLY A 386 -34.14 -17.12 -16.64
CA GLY A 386 -34.36 -15.68 -16.77
C GLY A 386 -33.12 -14.90 -17.25
N HIS A 387 -33.05 -14.67 -18.54
CA HIS A 387 -32.33 -13.66 -19.30
C HIS A 387 -30.94 -13.19 -18.78
N GLN A 388 -29.92 -13.78 -19.36
CA GLN A 388 -28.53 -13.32 -19.26
C GLN A 388 -28.32 -11.99 -20.02
N HIS A 389 -28.24 -10.90 -19.30
CA HIS A 389 -27.53 -9.72 -19.78
C HIS A 389 -26.07 -9.82 -19.34
N HIS A 390 -25.19 -10.24 -20.24
CA HIS A 390 -23.74 -10.14 -20.08
C HIS A 390 -23.35 -8.66 -19.94
N ARG A 391 -23.12 -8.21 -18.71
CA ARG A 391 -22.38 -7.00 -18.45
C ARG A 391 -20.89 -7.34 -18.37
N PRO A 392 -20.01 -6.69 -19.14
CA PRO A 392 -18.57 -6.96 -19.08
C PRO A 392 -17.99 -6.55 -17.72
N ALA A 393 -17.11 -7.39 -17.17
CA ALA A 393 -16.49 -7.31 -15.86
C ALA A 393 -15.53 -6.10 -15.63
N ALA A 394 -15.55 -5.09 -16.48
CA ALA A 394 -14.56 -4.01 -16.56
C ALA A 394 -14.87 -2.76 -15.73
N GLN A 395 -15.90 -2.74 -14.88
CA GLN A 395 -16.26 -1.54 -14.11
C GLN A 395 -16.07 -1.64 -12.58
N ARG A 396 -15.23 -2.53 -12.08
CA ARG A 396 -15.06 -2.71 -10.63
C ARG A 396 -13.62 -2.42 -10.16
N ALA A 397 -13.17 -1.22 -10.36
CA ALA A 397 -11.88 -0.80 -9.84
C ALA A 397 -12.00 0.49 -9.07
N VAL A 398 -12.22 0.40 -7.78
CA VAL A 398 -11.86 1.45 -6.83
C VAL A 398 -11.54 0.79 -5.48
N GLY A 399 -10.40 1.17 -4.96
CA GLY A 399 -9.81 1.03 -3.65
C GLY A 399 -10.44 0.09 -2.61
N ALA A 400 -9.61 -0.57 -1.85
CA ALA A 400 -10.02 -1.32 -0.67
C ALA A 400 -10.67 -0.38 0.36
N THR A 401 -11.95 -0.12 0.23
CA THR A 401 -12.76 0.47 1.28
C THR A 401 -13.44 -0.68 2.04
N ALA A 402 -13.11 -0.81 3.31
CA ALA A 402 -13.97 -1.54 4.23
C ALA A 402 -15.35 -0.88 4.15
N ASP A 403 -16.41 -1.69 3.97
CA ASP A 403 -17.79 -1.18 3.93
C ASP A 403 -18.10 -0.53 5.30
N LEU A 404 -18.11 0.81 5.35
CA LEU A 404 -18.44 1.59 6.55
C LEU A 404 -19.85 1.29 7.09
N ARG A 405 -20.69 0.59 6.33
CA ARG A 405 -22.05 0.17 6.76
C ARG A 405 -22.03 -0.93 7.81
N THR A 406 -20.90 -1.61 8.04
CA THR A 406 -20.78 -2.70 9.02
C THR A 406 -20.32 -2.26 10.40
N TRP A 407 -19.98 -0.96 10.59
CA TRP A 407 -19.67 -0.44 11.92
C TRP A 407 -20.95 -0.12 12.68
N PRO A 408 -21.11 -0.60 13.92
CA PRO A 408 -22.27 -0.22 14.72
C PRO A 408 -22.25 1.29 14.90
N ARG A 409 -23.34 1.96 14.56
CA ARG A 409 -23.52 3.45 14.66
C ARG A 409 -23.24 4.03 16.07
N ARG A 410 -23.02 3.20 17.07
CA ARG A 410 -22.67 3.62 18.45
C ARG A 410 -21.18 3.89 18.69
N ALA A 411 -20.29 3.64 17.75
CA ALA A 411 -18.84 3.83 17.92
C ALA A 411 -18.28 5.11 17.30
N GLN A 412 -19.12 5.95 16.67
CA GLN A 412 -18.70 7.30 16.24
C GLN A 412 -18.92 8.27 17.42
N PRO A 413 -17.87 8.88 17.98
CA PRO A 413 -18.06 10.04 18.81
C PRO A 413 -18.62 11.13 17.89
N ARG A 414 -19.87 11.54 18.12
CA ARG A 414 -20.41 12.77 17.53
C ARG A 414 -19.51 13.90 18.00
N LEU A 415 -18.75 14.48 17.11
CA LEU A 415 -18.11 15.78 17.36
C LEU A 415 -19.25 16.77 17.52
N ASP A 416 -19.48 17.22 18.74
CA ASP A 416 -20.41 18.29 19.06
C ASP A 416 -19.85 19.59 18.47
N PRO A 417 -20.47 20.19 17.44
CA PRO A 417 -19.99 21.43 16.82
C PRO A 417 -20.00 22.62 17.78
N SER A 418 -20.74 22.52 18.89
CA SER A 418 -20.87 23.61 19.86
C SER A 418 -19.63 23.76 20.78
N ARG A 419 -18.75 22.76 20.86
CA ARG A 419 -17.53 22.81 21.68
C ARG A 419 -16.33 23.49 21.03
N GLN A 420 -16.40 23.84 19.75
CA GLN A 420 -15.31 24.57 19.07
C GLN A 420 -15.32 26.08 19.31
N ARG A 421 -16.29 26.65 20.09
CA ARG A 421 -16.39 28.08 20.36
C ARG A 421 -16.14 28.46 21.81
N ARG A 422 -15.10 27.96 22.44
CA ARG A 422 -14.58 28.61 23.66
C ARG A 422 -13.07 28.77 23.54
N ARG A 423 -12.65 29.93 23.01
CA ARG A 423 -11.31 30.49 23.22
C ARG A 423 -11.15 30.82 24.70
N PRO A 424 -10.05 30.49 25.35
CA PRO A 424 -9.71 31.12 26.63
C PRO A 424 -9.35 32.59 26.41
N PRO A 425 -9.63 33.48 27.39
CA PRO A 425 -9.34 34.89 27.28
C PRO A 425 -7.82 35.16 27.33
N GLY A 426 -7.45 36.22 26.62
CA GLY A 426 -6.13 36.62 26.21
C GLY A 426 -5.05 36.69 27.30
N ARG A 427 -3.82 36.50 26.84
CA ARG A 427 -2.64 37.21 27.32
C ARG A 427 -1.70 37.48 26.17
N GLY A 428 -1.34 38.77 26.04
CA GLY A 428 -0.03 39.25 25.62
C GLY A 428 0.22 39.26 24.11
N GLU A 429 0.03 40.42 23.54
CA GLU A 429 0.72 40.86 22.35
C GLU A 429 2.24 40.70 22.55
N ASP A 430 2.91 39.98 21.64
CA ASP A 430 4.32 40.27 21.37
C ASP A 430 4.56 40.32 19.87
N ARG A 431 5.00 41.49 19.48
CA ARG A 431 5.37 42.01 18.19
C ARG A 431 6.49 41.15 17.59
N TRP A 432 6.31 40.68 16.37
CA TRP A 432 7.42 40.38 15.46
C TRP A 432 7.49 41.44 14.37
N THR A 433 8.31 42.45 14.64
CA THR A 433 8.72 43.46 13.66
C THR A 433 9.81 42.84 12.77
N ALA A 434 9.65 43.07 11.48
CA ALA A 434 10.63 42.76 10.46
C ALA A 434 11.98 43.46 10.75
N ALA A 435 13.07 42.73 10.62
CA ALA A 435 14.38 43.28 10.38
C ALA A 435 14.83 42.87 8.97
N ARG A 436 14.70 43.78 8.02
CA ARG A 436 15.59 43.87 6.86
C ARG A 436 16.85 44.58 7.37
N HIS A 437 18.04 44.06 7.07
CA HIS A 437 19.18 44.72 6.44
C HIS A 437 20.50 44.01 6.69
N LEU A 438 21.22 43.79 5.59
CA LEU A 438 22.64 43.97 5.35
C LEU A 438 23.63 42.90 5.88
N GLY A 439 24.39 42.39 4.90
CA GLY A 439 25.65 41.71 4.97
C GLY A 439 25.79 40.66 3.90
#